data_df801a77a1533aa78d35c52c6b7b697a
#
_entry.id   df801a77a1533aa78d35c52c6b7b697a
#
_cell.length_a   1.000
_cell.length_b   1.000
_cell.length_c   1.000
_cell.angle_alpha   90.00
_cell.angle_beta   90.00
_cell.angle_gamma   90.00
#
_symmetry.space_group_name_H-M   'P 1'
#
loop_
_entity.id
_entity.type
_entity.pdbx_description
1 polymer ?
#
loop_
_entity_poly.entity_id
_entity_poly.type
_entity_poly.pdbx_seq_one_letter_code
_entity_poly.pdbx_strand_id
1 'polypeptide(L)'
;MSDAGRELRALPVSGLPEIEAGANLGKTIAALAELRDGDLLVIAQKVVSKAEGRVIPLSSAIPGAEARRLAAVLGKEPALVQLILDQSSEVLRAERNVLITETHHGFVCANAGIDTSNLPEDGTVCLLPSDPDASARKLRAEITTAIAEEPGVGLAGHSPSAESHSRLLPTIAVVISDSFGRAWRLGQAEVAIGCAGLTPLDDWRGREDANGQKLEATMIAVADEAAAAADLVRSKDSRVPAVVVRGLDRFVTSDDGPGAGALRRPPQEDLFR
;
A
#
# COMPACT_ATOMS: atom_id res chain seq x y z
N MET A 1 -9.88 1.08 31.53
CA MET A 1 -10.92 0.47 30.66
C MET A 1 -10.35 -0.83 30.15
N SER A 2 -10.99 -1.97 30.43
CA SER A 2 -10.46 -3.29 30.05
C SER A 2 -10.40 -3.44 28.54
N ASP A 3 -9.25 -3.84 28.04
CA ASP A 3 -8.95 -4.08 26.62
C ASP A 3 -9.55 -5.44 26.12
N ALA A 4 -10.55 -5.94 26.83
CA ALA A 4 -11.19 -7.20 26.54
C ALA A 4 -12.15 -7.03 25.35
N GLY A 5 -11.73 -7.52 24.17
CA GLY A 5 -12.64 -7.73 23.04
C GLY A 5 -12.39 -6.91 21.78
N ARG A 6 -11.17 -6.41 21.53
CA ARG A 6 -10.85 -5.86 20.21
C ARG A 6 -10.81 -6.98 19.18
N GLU A 7 -11.63 -6.88 18.17
CA GLU A 7 -11.67 -7.80 17.06
C GLU A 7 -11.07 -7.12 15.82
N LEU A 8 -10.16 -7.81 15.12
CA LEU A 8 -9.66 -7.40 13.82
C LEU A 8 -10.38 -8.21 12.75
N ARG A 9 -10.95 -7.53 11.76
CA ARG A 9 -11.59 -8.15 10.60
C ARG A 9 -10.97 -7.66 9.32
N ALA A 10 -10.64 -8.58 8.41
CA ALA A 10 -10.24 -8.28 7.05
C ALA A 10 -11.38 -8.71 6.10
N LEU A 11 -11.96 -7.77 5.38
CA LEU A 11 -13.16 -7.94 4.56
C LEU A 11 -12.82 -7.66 3.08
N PRO A 12 -12.74 -8.69 2.22
CA PRO A 12 -12.43 -8.50 0.81
C PRO A 12 -13.47 -7.64 0.08
N VAL A 13 -13.03 -6.69 -0.73
CA VAL A 13 -13.91 -5.91 -1.62
C VAL A 13 -13.94 -6.61 -2.97
N SER A 14 -15.04 -7.33 -3.22
CA SER A 14 -15.22 -8.12 -4.43
C SER A 14 -15.87 -7.29 -5.55
N GLY A 15 -15.69 -7.75 -6.80
CA GLY A 15 -16.41 -7.17 -7.95
C GLY A 15 -15.72 -5.97 -8.59
N LEU A 16 -14.48 -5.62 -8.21
CA LEU A 16 -13.73 -4.62 -8.95
C LEU A 16 -13.53 -5.07 -10.40
N PRO A 17 -13.84 -4.19 -11.38
CA PRO A 17 -13.56 -4.47 -12.78
C PRO A 17 -12.05 -4.47 -13.05
N GLU A 18 -11.64 -4.86 -14.25
CA GLU A 18 -10.28 -4.57 -14.72
C GLU A 18 -10.07 -3.05 -14.72
N ILE A 19 -8.97 -2.62 -14.12
CA ILE A 19 -8.64 -1.19 -13.97
C ILE A 19 -7.80 -0.74 -15.15
N GLU A 20 -8.25 0.31 -15.81
CA GLU A 20 -7.57 0.96 -16.93
C GLU A 20 -6.99 2.31 -16.50
N ALA A 21 -6.08 2.84 -17.31
CA ALA A 21 -5.48 4.15 -17.08
C ALA A 21 -6.55 5.26 -17.08
N GLY A 22 -6.50 6.13 -16.08
CA GLY A 22 -7.48 7.21 -15.89
C GLY A 22 -8.78 6.80 -15.18
N ALA A 23 -8.95 5.52 -14.79
CA ALA A 23 -10.10 5.10 -14.02
C ALA A 23 -10.17 5.80 -12.66
N ASN A 24 -11.37 6.22 -12.24
CA ASN A 24 -11.60 6.71 -10.89
C ASN A 24 -11.73 5.52 -9.93
N LEU A 25 -10.57 5.07 -9.44
CA LEU A 25 -10.47 3.89 -8.58
C LEU A 25 -11.19 4.11 -7.25
N GLY A 26 -11.08 5.30 -6.68
CA GLY A 26 -11.74 5.64 -5.41
C GLY A 26 -13.25 5.53 -5.49
N LYS A 27 -13.86 6.07 -6.54
CA LYS A 27 -15.31 5.98 -6.78
C LYS A 27 -15.75 4.53 -6.99
N THR A 28 -14.97 3.76 -7.75
CA THR A 28 -15.27 2.34 -8.00
C THR A 28 -15.25 1.54 -6.70
N ILE A 29 -14.25 1.76 -5.84
CA ILE A 29 -14.16 1.08 -4.54
C ILE A 29 -15.30 1.51 -3.61
N ALA A 30 -15.62 2.82 -3.54
CA ALA A 30 -16.70 3.34 -2.70
C ALA A 30 -18.06 2.71 -3.03
N ALA A 31 -18.32 2.43 -4.31
CA ALA A 31 -19.56 1.78 -4.76
C ALA A 31 -19.64 0.28 -4.37
N LEU A 32 -18.52 -0.35 -4.06
CA LEU A 32 -18.45 -1.80 -3.78
C LEU A 32 -18.17 -2.11 -2.29
N ALA A 33 -17.54 -1.18 -1.58
CA ALA A 33 -17.12 -1.37 -0.19
C ALA A 33 -18.13 -0.80 0.80
N GLU A 34 -18.57 -1.61 1.76
CA GLU A 34 -19.35 -1.13 2.92
C GLU A 34 -18.40 -0.52 3.96
N LEU A 35 -18.04 0.76 3.77
CA LEU A 35 -17.13 1.48 4.65
C LEU A 35 -17.86 2.09 5.85
N ARG A 36 -17.20 2.05 7.02
CA ARG A 36 -17.65 2.59 8.29
C ARG A 36 -16.61 3.54 8.85
N ASP A 37 -17.03 4.35 9.81
CA ASP A 37 -16.11 5.19 10.56
C ASP A 37 -15.01 4.35 11.24
N GLY A 38 -13.76 4.78 11.12
CA GLY A 38 -12.60 4.07 11.64
C GLY A 38 -12.08 2.90 10.77
N ASP A 39 -12.68 2.64 9.60
CA ASP A 39 -12.18 1.60 8.69
C ASP A 39 -10.88 2.02 8.01
N LEU A 40 -10.03 1.03 7.79
CA LEU A 40 -8.81 1.17 7.01
C LEU A 40 -8.95 0.35 5.73
N LEU A 41 -8.76 0.98 4.58
CA LEU A 41 -8.82 0.34 3.27
C LEU A 41 -7.41 0.06 2.77
N VAL A 42 -7.07 -1.22 2.58
CA VAL A 42 -5.81 -1.65 1.99
C VAL A 42 -6.01 -1.96 0.51
N ILE A 43 -5.24 -1.32 -0.36
CA ILE A 43 -5.35 -1.44 -1.81
C ILE A 43 -4.01 -1.92 -2.37
N ALA A 44 -4.05 -2.95 -3.20
CA ALA A 44 -2.85 -3.46 -3.88
C ALA A 44 -2.28 -2.40 -4.82
N GLN A 45 -0.98 -2.21 -4.78
CA GLN A 45 -0.22 -1.27 -5.60
C GLN A 45 -0.59 -1.37 -7.09
N LYS A 46 -0.73 -2.59 -7.61
CA LYS A 46 -0.91 -2.81 -9.06
C LYS A 46 -2.15 -2.10 -9.63
N VAL A 47 -3.29 -2.12 -8.95
CA VAL A 47 -4.50 -1.44 -9.45
C VAL A 47 -4.37 0.08 -9.37
N VAL A 48 -3.64 0.60 -8.39
CA VAL A 48 -3.31 2.02 -8.30
C VAL A 48 -2.42 2.43 -9.47
N SER A 49 -1.35 1.67 -9.71
CA SER A 49 -0.45 1.89 -10.84
C SER A 49 -1.15 1.80 -12.20
N LYS A 50 -2.07 0.85 -12.39
CA LYS A 50 -2.90 0.76 -13.59
C LYS A 50 -3.72 2.03 -13.77
N ALA A 51 -4.45 2.46 -12.74
CA ALA A 51 -5.25 3.69 -12.78
C ALA A 51 -4.42 4.94 -13.12
N GLU A 52 -3.16 4.98 -12.67
CA GLU A 52 -2.22 6.06 -12.93
C GLU A 52 -1.47 5.94 -14.28
N GLY A 53 -1.77 4.93 -15.10
CA GLY A 53 -1.11 4.72 -16.39
C GLY A 53 0.36 4.30 -16.24
N ARG A 54 0.72 3.62 -15.13
CA ARG A 54 2.09 3.16 -14.85
C ARG A 54 2.39 1.78 -15.44
N VAL A 55 1.52 1.25 -16.29
CA VAL A 55 1.80 0.08 -17.13
C VAL A 55 2.42 0.56 -18.42
N ILE A 56 3.64 0.13 -18.70
CA ILE A 56 4.42 0.59 -19.86
C ILE A 56 5.00 -0.59 -20.64
N PRO A 57 5.17 -0.47 -21.97
CA PRO A 57 5.81 -1.53 -22.75
C PRO A 57 7.31 -1.59 -22.45
N LEU A 58 7.86 -2.80 -22.36
CA LEU A 58 9.31 -3.02 -22.23
C LEU A 58 10.09 -2.39 -23.39
N SER A 59 9.50 -2.36 -24.57
CA SER A 59 10.11 -1.74 -25.77
C SER A 59 10.30 -0.23 -25.66
N SER A 60 9.72 0.43 -24.67
CA SER A 60 9.94 1.86 -24.41
C SER A 60 11.35 2.14 -23.83
N ALA A 61 11.99 1.13 -23.23
CA ALA A 61 13.32 1.29 -22.66
C ALA A 61 14.44 1.05 -23.68
N ILE A 62 15.42 1.94 -23.69
CA ILE A 62 16.65 1.81 -24.49
C ILE A 62 17.79 1.39 -23.56
N PRO A 63 18.22 0.11 -23.55
CA PRO A 63 19.24 -0.36 -22.62
C PRO A 63 20.58 0.34 -22.81
N GLY A 64 21.13 0.91 -21.74
CA GLY A 64 22.49 1.43 -21.70
C GLY A 64 23.54 0.34 -21.44
N ALA A 65 24.80 0.71 -21.36
CA ALA A 65 25.90 -0.24 -21.15
C ALA A 65 25.76 -1.00 -19.82
N GLU A 66 25.40 -0.30 -18.75
CA GLU A 66 25.24 -0.89 -17.42
C GLU A 66 24.05 -1.86 -17.36
N ALA A 67 22.92 -1.50 -17.96
CA ALA A 67 21.76 -2.40 -18.06
C ALA A 67 22.12 -3.70 -18.79
N ARG A 68 22.87 -3.61 -19.89
CA ARG A 68 23.32 -4.81 -20.64
C ARG A 68 24.30 -5.66 -19.83
N ARG A 69 25.23 -5.02 -19.11
CA ARG A 69 26.18 -5.71 -18.24
C ARG A 69 25.46 -6.48 -17.13
N LEU A 70 24.55 -5.83 -16.40
CA LEU A 70 23.77 -6.45 -15.32
C LEU A 70 22.83 -7.52 -15.87
N ALA A 71 22.19 -7.28 -17.00
CA ALA A 71 21.31 -8.25 -17.65
C ALA A 71 22.04 -9.55 -17.98
N ALA A 72 23.26 -9.47 -18.52
CA ALA A 72 24.09 -10.64 -18.82
C ALA A 72 24.46 -11.44 -17.56
N VAL A 73 24.77 -10.75 -16.44
CA VAL A 73 25.09 -11.40 -15.16
C VAL A 73 23.87 -12.05 -14.53
N LEU A 74 22.70 -11.41 -14.66
CA LEU A 74 21.47 -11.84 -13.98
C LEU A 74 20.59 -12.76 -14.86
N GLY A 75 20.91 -12.96 -16.14
CA GLY A 75 20.07 -13.69 -17.07
C GLY A 75 18.70 -13.01 -17.30
N LYS A 76 18.66 -11.67 -17.26
CA LYS A 76 17.44 -10.87 -17.44
C LYS A 76 17.42 -10.18 -18.80
N GLU A 77 16.24 -9.74 -19.22
CA GLU A 77 16.09 -8.89 -20.40
C GLU A 77 16.72 -7.51 -20.17
N PRO A 78 17.59 -7.01 -21.07
CA PRO A 78 18.25 -5.71 -20.89
C PRO A 78 17.29 -4.53 -20.74
N ALA A 79 16.15 -4.54 -21.44
CA ALA A 79 15.13 -3.50 -21.34
C ALA A 79 14.50 -3.46 -19.95
N LEU A 80 14.20 -4.64 -19.35
CA LEU A 80 13.71 -4.73 -17.99
C LEU A 80 14.73 -4.19 -16.99
N VAL A 81 16.01 -4.55 -17.14
CA VAL A 81 17.07 -4.05 -16.25
C VAL A 81 17.22 -2.54 -16.38
N GLN A 82 17.07 -1.97 -17.60
CA GLN A 82 17.09 -0.53 -17.77
C GLN A 82 15.96 0.15 -16.98
N LEU A 83 14.71 -0.37 -17.10
CA LEU A 83 13.59 0.18 -16.35
C LEU A 83 13.79 0.09 -14.83
N ILE A 84 14.39 -1.01 -14.35
CA ILE A 84 14.73 -1.14 -12.93
C ILE A 84 15.72 -0.05 -12.52
N LEU A 85 16.78 0.18 -13.30
CA LEU A 85 17.76 1.24 -13.04
C LEU A 85 17.10 2.62 -13.07
N ASP A 86 16.21 2.87 -14.04
CA ASP A 86 15.50 4.15 -14.17
C ASP A 86 14.54 4.44 -13.00
N GLN A 87 14.11 3.41 -12.25
CA GLN A 87 13.27 3.54 -11.06
C GLN A 87 14.07 3.47 -9.74
N SER A 88 15.39 3.40 -9.82
CA SER A 88 16.28 3.19 -8.68
C SER A 88 17.20 4.38 -8.45
N SER A 89 17.43 4.72 -7.18
CA SER A 89 18.49 5.64 -6.75
C SER A 89 19.83 4.93 -6.59
N GLU A 90 19.79 3.64 -6.17
CA GLU A 90 21.00 2.84 -5.90
C GLU A 90 20.76 1.36 -6.18
N VAL A 91 21.80 0.67 -6.67
CA VAL A 91 21.83 -0.80 -6.78
C VAL A 91 22.59 -1.37 -5.59
N LEU A 92 21.90 -2.07 -4.71
CA LEU A 92 22.48 -2.63 -3.50
C LEU A 92 23.06 -4.04 -3.73
N ARG A 93 22.38 -4.87 -4.54
CA ARG A 93 22.83 -6.22 -4.86
C ARG A 93 22.34 -6.66 -6.23
N ALA A 94 23.21 -7.38 -6.94
CA ALA A 94 22.94 -7.95 -8.25
C ALA A 94 23.44 -9.40 -8.29
N GLU A 95 22.64 -10.33 -7.75
CA GLU A 95 23.05 -11.74 -7.61
C GLU A 95 21.84 -12.67 -7.77
N ARG A 96 22.09 -13.92 -8.19
CA ARG A 96 21.08 -15.01 -8.23
C ARG A 96 19.78 -14.60 -8.94
N ASN A 97 19.88 -13.95 -10.08
CA ASN A 97 18.76 -13.45 -10.90
C ASN A 97 17.90 -12.38 -10.20
N VAL A 98 18.36 -11.80 -9.09
CA VAL A 98 17.66 -10.75 -8.35
C VAL A 98 18.50 -9.47 -8.36
N LEU A 99 17.85 -8.35 -8.62
CA LEU A 99 18.41 -7.01 -8.49
C LEU A 99 17.71 -6.33 -7.31
N ILE A 100 18.43 -6.18 -6.20
CA ILE A 100 17.94 -5.43 -5.03
C ILE A 100 18.40 -3.99 -5.19
N THR A 101 17.44 -3.09 -5.19
CA THR A 101 17.69 -1.66 -5.38
C THR A 101 16.99 -0.84 -4.31
N GLU A 102 17.49 0.35 -4.07
CA GLU A 102 16.72 1.41 -3.45
C GLU A 102 16.00 2.18 -4.55
N THR A 103 14.70 2.33 -4.42
CA THR A 103 13.88 3.11 -5.36
C THR A 103 14.02 4.60 -5.09
N HIS A 104 13.59 5.45 -6.04
CA HIS A 104 13.51 6.90 -5.80
C HIS A 104 12.58 7.28 -4.64
N HIS A 105 11.66 6.39 -4.26
CA HIS A 105 10.81 6.54 -3.08
C HIS A 105 11.55 6.22 -1.77
N GLY A 106 12.76 5.62 -1.85
CA GLY A 106 13.54 5.13 -0.71
C GLY A 106 13.13 3.74 -0.20
N PHE A 107 12.42 2.95 -0.99
CA PHE A 107 12.14 1.54 -0.67
C PHE A 107 13.29 0.66 -1.13
N VAL A 108 13.74 -0.24 -0.26
CA VAL A 108 14.69 -1.29 -0.63
C VAL A 108 13.91 -2.56 -0.99
N CYS A 109 13.89 -2.90 -2.26
CA CYS A 109 13.12 -4.04 -2.75
C CYS A 109 13.75 -4.68 -3.99
N ALA A 110 13.21 -5.82 -4.39
CA ALA A 110 13.62 -6.51 -5.60
C ALA A 110 13.10 -5.79 -6.84
N ASN A 111 13.97 -5.62 -7.85
CA ASN A 111 13.63 -5.08 -9.17
C ASN A 111 12.90 -3.72 -9.11
N ALA A 112 13.20 -2.88 -8.14
CA ALA A 112 12.55 -1.58 -7.90
C ALA A 112 11.01 -1.67 -7.79
N GLY A 113 10.46 -2.80 -7.33
CA GLY A 113 9.01 -3.03 -7.26
C GLY A 113 8.34 -3.21 -8.63
N ILE A 114 9.11 -3.34 -9.72
CA ILE A 114 8.54 -3.58 -11.05
C ILE A 114 7.98 -4.99 -11.13
N ASP A 115 6.69 -5.09 -11.49
CA ASP A 115 5.98 -6.34 -11.66
C ASP A 115 5.70 -6.62 -13.13
N THR A 116 5.93 -7.88 -13.53
CA THR A 116 5.69 -8.39 -14.89
C THR A 116 4.53 -9.37 -14.94
N SER A 117 3.91 -9.66 -13.79
CA SER A 117 2.85 -10.67 -13.66
C SER A 117 1.45 -10.08 -13.75
N ASN A 118 0.48 -10.88 -14.25
CA ASN A 118 -0.94 -10.49 -14.32
C ASN A 118 -1.20 -9.14 -15.00
N LEU A 119 -0.48 -8.86 -16.08
CA LEU A 119 -0.71 -7.69 -16.94
C LEU A 119 -1.53 -8.12 -18.16
N PRO A 120 -2.40 -7.22 -18.69
CA PRO A 120 -3.29 -7.56 -19.79
C PRO A 120 -2.57 -7.76 -21.13
N GLU A 121 -1.39 -7.17 -21.30
CA GLU A 121 -0.60 -7.23 -22.54
C GLU A 121 0.78 -7.82 -22.30
N ASP A 122 1.15 -8.78 -23.15
CA ASP A 122 2.50 -9.33 -23.15
C ASP A 122 3.54 -8.26 -23.47
N GLY A 123 4.71 -8.35 -22.85
CA GLY A 123 5.79 -7.39 -23.07
C GLY A 123 5.58 -6.03 -22.39
N THR A 124 4.64 -5.95 -21.44
CA THR A 124 4.47 -4.78 -20.57
C THR A 124 4.97 -5.03 -19.15
N VAL A 125 5.22 -3.98 -18.41
CA VAL A 125 5.57 -4.01 -16.99
C VAL A 125 4.76 -2.97 -16.23
N CYS A 126 4.52 -3.23 -14.94
CA CYS A 126 3.87 -2.32 -14.03
C CYS A 126 4.90 -1.71 -13.08
N LEU A 127 5.03 -0.39 -13.12
CA LEU A 127 5.88 0.38 -12.21
C LEU A 127 5.10 0.72 -10.94
N LEU A 128 5.80 1.07 -9.86
CA LEU A 128 5.16 1.64 -8.67
C LEU A 128 4.47 2.98 -9.00
N PRO A 129 3.45 3.40 -8.24
CA PRO A 129 2.92 4.76 -8.30
C PRO A 129 4.05 5.79 -8.16
N SER A 130 3.93 6.94 -8.82
CA SER A 130 5.00 7.96 -8.79
C SER A 130 5.21 8.58 -7.41
N ASP A 131 4.14 8.73 -6.65
CA ASP A 131 4.14 9.14 -5.24
C ASP A 131 3.02 8.37 -4.53
N PRO A 132 3.35 7.22 -3.91
CA PRO A 132 2.34 6.36 -3.28
C PRO A 132 1.56 7.04 -2.14
N ASP A 133 2.18 7.96 -1.39
CA ASP A 133 1.49 8.72 -0.34
C ASP A 133 0.50 9.73 -0.96
N ALA A 134 0.87 10.41 -2.05
CA ALA A 134 -0.06 11.27 -2.79
C ALA A 134 -1.22 10.48 -3.39
N SER A 135 -0.93 9.29 -3.92
CA SER A 135 -1.95 8.36 -4.43
C SER A 135 -2.93 7.93 -3.34
N ALA A 136 -2.43 7.62 -2.14
CA ALA A 136 -3.27 7.27 -1.00
C ALA A 136 -4.16 8.45 -0.55
N ARG A 137 -3.62 9.67 -0.50
CA ARG A 137 -4.40 10.89 -0.21
C ARG A 137 -5.50 11.12 -1.25
N LYS A 138 -5.16 11.00 -2.53
CA LYS A 138 -6.12 11.14 -3.63
C LYS A 138 -7.24 10.11 -3.52
N LEU A 139 -6.90 8.83 -3.34
CA LEU A 139 -7.89 7.76 -3.19
C LEU A 139 -8.81 8.00 -1.98
N ARG A 140 -8.25 8.40 -0.84
CA ARG A 140 -9.03 8.75 0.36
C ARG A 140 -10.03 9.87 0.06
N ALA A 141 -9.61 10.93 -0.61
CA ALA A 141 -10.48 12.04 -1.00
C ALA A 141 -11.57 11.61 -2.00
N GLU A 142 -11.22 10.83 -3.03
CA GLU A 142 -12.17 10.31 -4.01
C GLU A 142 -13.24 9.43 -3.36
N ILE A 143 -12.85 8.53 -2.45
CA ILE A 143 -13.77 7.65 -1.71
C ILE A 143 -14.70 8.48 -0.84
N THR A 144 -14.17 9.40 -0.05
CA THR A 144 -14.97 10.27 0.82
C THR A 144 -15.97 11.10 0.04
N THR A 145 -15.54 11.66 -1.10
CA THR A 145 -16.43 12.42 -2.01
C THR A 145 -17.53 11.53 -2.60
N ALA A 146 -17.20 10.33 -3.06
CA ALA A 146 -18.18 9.40 -3.62
C ALA A 146 -19.24 8.99 -2.58
N ILE A 147 -18.83 8.72 -1.34
CA ILE A 147 -19.76 8.42 -0.24
C ILE A 147 -20.69 9.61 0.06
N ALA A 148 -20.17 10.85 -0.04
CA ALA A 148 -20.95 12.06 0.17
C ALA A 148 -22.01 12.28 -0.90
N GLU A 149 -21.71 11.91 -2.15
CA GLU A 149 -22.59 12.08 -3.31
C GLU A 149 -23.70 11.04 -3.42
N GLU A 150 -23.61 9.89 -2.77
CA GLU A 150 -24.63 8.85 -2.84
C GLU A 150 -25.87 9.19 -1.97
N PRO A 151 -27.08 9.38 -2.60
CA PRO A 151 -28.32 9.59 -1.83
C PRO A 151 -28.75 8.27 -1.19
N GLY A 152 -28.66 8.15 0.14
CA GLY A 152 -29.30 7.06 0.89
C GLY A 152 -28.37 6.06 1.58
N VAL A 153 -27.06 6.07 1.41
CA VAL A 153 -26.13 5.24 2.22
C VAL A 153 -25.90 5.93 3.57
N GLY A 154 -26.82 5.70 4.51
CA GLY A 154 -26.60 6.02 5.93
C GLY A 154 -25.73 4.94 6.56
N LEU A 155 -24.91 5.32 7.56
CA LEU A 155 -24.22 4.35 8.41
C LEU A 155 -25.18 3.24 8.82
N ALA A 156 -24.88 1.99 8.46
CA ALA A 156 -25.67 0.83 8.86
C ALA A 156 -25.75 0.79 10.40
N GLY A 157 -26.92 1.02 10.97
CA GLY A 157 -27.15 0.92 12.41
C GLY A 157 -27.96 2.04 13.07
N HIS A 158 -28.37 3.10 12.35
CA HIS A 158 -29.23 4.14 12.93
C HIS A 158 -30.57 4.26 12.16
N SER A 159 -31.67 4.05 12.85
CA SER A 159 -33.03 4.36 12.34
C SER A 159 -33.16 5.88 12.09
N PRO A 160 -33.78 6.31 10.99
CA PRO A 160 -33.94 7.72 10.70
C PRO A 160 -34.99 8.34 11.61
N SER A 161 -34.60 9.04 12.66
CA SER A 161 -35.43 10.05 13.29
C SER A 161 -35.28 11.36 12.50
N ALA A 162 -36.41 11.97 12.16
CA ALA A 162 -36.57 13.10 11.27
C ALA A 162 -36.09 14.44 11.89
N GLU A 163 -34.77 14.56 12.11
CA GLU A 163 -34.12 15.85 12.35
C GLU A 163 -32.88 15.93 11.49
N SER A 164 -32.75 17.00 10.75
CA SER A 164 -31.67 17.29 9.80
C SER A 164 -30.28 17.28 10.49
N HIS A 165 -29.72 16.10 10.70
CA HIS A 165 -28.33 15.97 11.12
C HIS A 165 -27.47 16.03 9.86
N SER A 166 -26.57 16.97 9.82
CA SER A 166 -25.47 17.00 8.85
C SER A 166 -24.84 15.60 8.87
N ARG A 167 -24.90 14.93 7.71
CA ARG A 167 -24.40 13.58 7.53
C ARG A 167 -22.90 13.59 7.80
N LEU A 168 -22.49 13.06 8.94
CA LEU A 168 -21.06 12.89 9.23
C LEU A 168 -20.52 11.82 8.28
N LEU A 169 -19.57 12.22 7.43
CA LEU A 169 -18.86 11.30 6.55
C LEU A 169 -17.95 10.41 7.40
N PRO A 170 -17.78 9.13 7.05
CA PRO A 170 -16.88 8.26 7.78
C PRO A 170 -15.45 8.74 7.64
N THR A 171 -14.75 8.81 8.76
CA THR A 171 -13.29 9.00 8.77
C THR A 171 -12.65 7.66 8.45
N ILE A 172 -11.97 7.56 7.33
CA ILE A 172 -11.32 6.34 6.86
C ILE A 172 -9.82 6.58 6.66
N ALA A 173 -9.06 5.50 6.67
CA ALA A 173 -7.69 5.51 6.22
C ALA A 173 -7.51 4.67 4.94
N VAL A 174 -6.49 4.99 4.16
CA VAL A 174 -6.10 4.25 2.96
C VAL A 174 -4.64 3.83 3.09
N VAL A 175 -4.35 2.57 2.80
CA VAL A 175 -3.00 2.02 2.66
C VAL A 175 -2.84 1.43 1.27
N ILE A 176 -1.78 1.79 0.58
CA ILE A 176 -1.34 1.14 -0.66
C ILE A 176 -0.26 0.14 -0.28
N SER A 177 -0.43 -1.12 -0.65
CA SER A 177 0.49 -2.20 -0.26
C SER A 177 1.12 -2.87 -1.46
N ASP A 178 2.34 -3.37 -1.25
CA ASP A 178 3.05 -4.21 -2.21
C ASP A 178 3.76 -5.37 -1.50
N SER A 179 4.00 -6.48 -2.26
CA SER A 179 4.63 -7.70 -1.74
C SER A 179 6.14 -7.59 -1.75
N PHE A 180 6.77 -7.42 -0.59
CA PHE A 180 8.22 -7.34 -0.48
C PHE A 180 8.82 -8.63 0.08
N GLY A 181 10.01 -8.99 -0.45
CA GLY A 181 10.88 -9.96 0.19
C GLY A 181 11.40 -9.43 1.53
N ARG A 182 11.77 -10.33 2.43
CA ARG A 182 12.25 -9.98 3.76
C ARG A 182 13.67 -10.50 3.96
N ALA A 183 14.57 -9.64 4.45
CA ALA A 183 15.91 -10.05 4.82
C ALA A 183 15.86 -11.18 5.86
N TRP A 184 16.70 -12.21 5.66
CA TRP A 184 16.85 -13.40 6.52
C TRP A 184 15.60 -14.27 6.77
N ARG A 185 14.50 -14.01 6.09
CA ARG A 185 13.28 -14.82 6.23
C ARG A 185 12.79 -15.25 4.86
N LEU A 186 12.28 -16.47 4.77
CA LEU A 186 11.57 -16.94 3.59
C LEU A 186 10.17 -16.33 3.52
N GLY A 187 9.64 -16.24 2.32
CA GLY A 187 8.33 -15.68 2.03
C GLY A 187 8.34 -14.17 1.89
N GLN A 188 7.39 -13.67 1.13
CA GLN A 188 7.06 -12.25 1.01
C GLN A 188 6.03 -11.88 2.08
N ALA A 189 5.92 -10.60 2.36
CA ALA A 189 4.81 -10.02 3.11
C ALA A 189 4.39 -8.72 2.43
N GLU A 190 3.12 -8.40 2.51
CA GLU A 190 2.66 -7.07 2.09
C GLU A 190 3.19 -6.04 3.08
N VAL A 191 3.67 -4.93 2.54
CA VAL A 191 4.12 -3.76 3.28
C VAL A 191 3.43 -2.52 2.73
N ALA A 192 3.23 -1.53 3.59
CA ALA A 192 2.69 -0.25 3.18
C ALA A 192 3.74 0.55 2.41
N ILE A 193 3.44 0.90 1.16
CA ILE A 193 4.26 1.79 0.35
C ILE A 193 3.71 3.21 0.28
N GLY A 194 2.43 3.40 0.61
CA GLY A 194 1.77 4.70 0.73
C GLY A 194 0.61 4.61 1.71
N CYS A 195 0.36 5.67 2.48
CA CYS A 195 -0.83 5.73 3.32
C CYS A 195 -1.34 7.16 3.53
N ALA A 196 -2.63 7.27 3.86
CA ALA A 196 -3.29 8.52 4.22
C ALA A 196 -4.38 8.27 5.27
N GLY A 197 -4.57 9.23 6.18
CA GLY A 197 -5.56 9.13 7.25
C GLY A 197 -5.19 8.13 8.34
N LEU A 198 -3.89 7.85 8.52
CA LEU A 198 -3.40 6.82 9.42
C LEU A 198 -2.17 7.29 10.20
N THR A 199 -2.08 6.88 11.46
CA THR A 199 -0.83 6.85 12.23
C THR A 199 -0.08 5.56 11.88
N PRO A 200 0.94 5.58 11.00
CA PRO A 200 1.54 4.36 10.46
C PRO A 200 2.44 3.62 11.44
N LEU A 201 2.93 4.31 12.48
CA LEU A 201 3.76 3.77 13.56
C LEU A 201 3.11 4.03 14.91
N ASP A 202 2.92 3.00 15.74
CA ASP A 202 2.59 3.16 17.15
C ASP A 202 3.89 3.20 17.97
N ASP A 203 4.30 4.39 18.36
CA ASP A 203 5.54 4.62 19.10
C ASP A 203 5.30 4.40 20.60
N TRP A 204 5.89 3.35 21.11
CA TRP A 204 5.84 2.99 22.52
C TRP A 204 7.05 3.46 23.30
N ARG A 205 8.00 4.11 22.68
CA ARG A 205 9.20 4.60 23.37
C ARG A 205 8.83 5.61 24.46
N GLY A 206 9.39 5.41 25.65
CA GLY A 206 9.08 6.23 26.83
C GLY A 206 7.80 5.86 27.56
N ARG A 207 6.95 4.95 27.00
CA ARG A 207 5.80 4.38 27.72
C ARG A 207 6.26 3.24 28.63
N GLU A 208 5.45 2.89 29.60
CA GLU A 208 5.71 1.76 30.52
C GLU A 208 5.07 0.48 29.98
N ASP A 209 5.77 -0.64 30.17
CA ASP A 209 5.20 -1.97 29.96
C ASP A 209 4.22 -2.36 31.08
N ALA A 210 3.67 -3.57 31.03
CA ALA A 210 2.74 -4.09 32.05
C ALA A 210 3.35 -4.19 33.46
N ASN A 211 4.67 -4.13 33.60
CA ASN A 211 5.40 -4.20 34.85
C ASN A 211 5.97 -2.83 35.30
N GLY A 212 5.65 -1.75 34.59
CA GLY A 212 6.12 -0.40 34.88
C GLY A 212 7.55 -0.10 34.38
N GLN A 213 8.11 -0.93 33.47
CA GLN A 213 9.41 -0.69 32.87
C GLN A 213 9.26 0.15 31.61
N LYS A 214 10.10 1.18 31.47
CA LYS A 214 10.10 2.03 30.28
C LYS A 214 10.59 1.27 29.05
N LEU A 215 9.82 1.35 27.98
CA LEU A 215 10.19 0.81 26.67
C LEU A 215 11.07 1.83 25.94
N GLU A 216 12.24 1.41 25.47
CA GLU A 216 13.23 2.31 24.86
C GLU A 216 13.25 2.25 23.34
N ALA A 217 12.86 1.10 22.74
CA ALA A 217 13.03 0.86 21.31
C ALA A 217 11.75 0.36 20.60
N THR A 218 10.64 0.18 21.32
CA THR A 218 9.46 -0.46 20.75
C THR A 218 8.68 0.52 19.87
N MET A 219 8.58 0.20 18.58
CA MET A 219 7.69 0.83 17.62
C MET A 219 7.00 -0.27 16.82
N ILE A 220 5.70 -0.15 16.62
CA ILE A 220 4.88 -1.11 15.88
C ILE A 220 4.53 -0.49 14.52
N ALA A 221 4.84 -1.20 13.45
CA ALA A 221 4.56 -0.75 12.08
C ALA A 221 3.10 -1.06 11.71
N VAL A 222 2.16 -0.28 12.24
CA VAL A 222 0.71 -0.51 12.13
C VAL A 222 0.26 -0.62 10.67
N ALA A 223 0.80 0.22 9.78
CA ALA A 223 0.43 0.19 8.38
C ALA A 223 0.89 -1.10 7.68
N ASP A 224 2.10 -1.61 8.02
CA ASP A 224 2.60 -2.89 7.48
C ASP A 224 1.80 -4.07 8.04
N GLU A 225 1.45 -4.06 9.34
CA GLU A 225 0.62 -5.11 9.93
C GLU A 225 -0.77 -5.15 9.32
N ALA A 226 -1.36 -3.98 9.03
CA ALA A 226 -2.64 -3.90 8.34
C ALA A 226 -2.55 -4.40 6.89
N ALA A 227 -1.47 -4.06 6.17
CA ALA A 227 -1.19 -4.56 4.82
C ALA A 227 -1.06 -6.08 4.81
N ALA A 228 -0.29 -6.65 5.75
CA ALA A 228 -0.11 -8.09 5.91
C ALA A 228 -1.42 -8.80 6.30
N ALA A 229 -2.25 -8.22 7.18
CA ALA A 229 -3.55 -8.77 7.54
C ALA A 229 -4.50 -8.83 6.33
N ALA A 230 -4.48 -7.79 5.48
CA ALA A 230 -5.25 -7.76 4.25
C ALA A 230 -4.80 -8.83 3.24
N ASP A 231 -3.49 -9.10 3.14
CA ASP A 231 -2.95 -10.11 2.24
C ASP A 231 -3.42 -11.53 2.59
N LEU A 232 -3.63 -11.83 3.86
CA LEU A 232 -4.09 -13.15 4.32
C LEU A 232 -5.48 -13.54 3.78
N VAL A 233 -6.31 -12.56 3.39
CA VAL A 233 -7.64 -12.81 2.79
C VAL A 233 -7.66 -12.59 1.28
N ARG A 234 -6.54 -12.13 0.70
CA ARG A 234 -6.33 -12.02 -0.74
C ARG A 234 -5.51 -13.22 -1.22
N SER A 235 -6.04 -14.04 -2.08
CA SER A 235 -5.19 -15.01 -2.82
C SER A 235 -4.67 -14.35 -4.11
N LYS A 236 -3.54 -14.81 -4.61
CA LYS A 236 -2.92 -14.26 -5.84
C LYS A 236 -3.79 -14.42 -7.09
N ASP A 237 -4.79 -15.28 -7.06
CA ASP A 237 -5.76 -15.59 -8.12
C ASP A 237 -7.17 -15.05 -7.83
N SER A 238 -7.42 -14.43 -6.65
CA SER A 238 -8.76 -14.04 -6.23
C SER A 238 -9.36 -12.84 -6.98
N ARG A 239 -8.54 -12.04 -7.67
CA ARG A 239 -8.94 -10.77 -8.27
C ARG A 239 -9.57 -9.79 -7.25
N VAL A 240 -9.11 -9.85 -6.01
CA VAL A 240 -9.54 -8.97 -4.93
C VAL A 240 -8.39 -8.00 -4.56
N PRO A 241 -8.29 -6.85 -5.24
CA PRO A 241 -7.18 -5.93 -5.00
C PRO A 241 -7.38 -5.00 -3.81
N ALA A 242 -8.57 -4.98 -3.21
CA ALA A 242 -8.89 -4.10 -2.08
C ALA A 242 -9.52 -4.88 -0.92
N VAL A 243 -9.16 -4.53 0.32
CA VAL A 243 -9.64 -5.16 1.55
C VAL A 243 -9.91 -4.07 2.58
N VAL A 244 -11.08 -4.13 3.23
CA VAL A 244 -11.39 -3.30 4.40
C VAL A 244 -10.86 -4.00 5.64
N VAL A 245 -9.95 -3.35 6.38
CA VAL A 245 -9.45 -3.80 7.67
C VAL A 245 -10.15 -2.98 8.76
N ARG A 246 -10.91 -3.64 9.61
CA ARG A 246 -11.74 -3.05 10.66
C ARG A 246 -11.25 -3.43 12.05
N GLY A 247 -11.33 -2.51 13.01
CA GLY A 247 -10.83 -2.71 14.38
C GLY A 247 -9.50 -1.99 14.65
N LEU A 248 -9.06 -1.14 13.71
CA LEU A 248 -7.87 -0.28 13.83
C LEU A 248 -8.23 1.21 13.96
N ASP A 249 -9.48 1.52 14.33
CA ASP A 249 -10.04 2.87 14.45
C ASP A 249 -9.17 3.84 15.25
N ARG A 250 -8.49 3.36 16.30
CA ARG A 250 -7.59 4.16 17.15
C ARG A 250 -6.39 4.76 16.39
N PHE A 251 -6.06 4.24 15.22
CA PHE A 251 -4.95 4.69 14.39
C PHE A 251 -5.42 5.54 13.20
N VAL A 252 -6.72 5.55 12.93
CA VAL A 252 -7.31 6.36 11.86
C VAL A 252 -7.38 7.81 12.31
N THR A 253 -6.95 8.73 11.43
CA THR A 253 -6.88 10.17 11.72
C THR A 253 -7.78 10.96 10.78
N SER A 254 -8.24 12.13 11.25
CA SER A 254 -9.05 13.04 10.43
C SER A 254 -8.23 13.75 9.34
N ASP A 255 -6.95 13.99 9.60
CA ASP A 255 -5.98 14.51 8.62
C ASP A 255 -5.34 13.35 7.82
N ASP A 256 -4.49 13.69 6.87
CA ASP A 256 -3.83 12.67 6.04
C ASP A 256 -2.67 11.95 6.74
N GLY A 257 -2.19 12.47 7.87
CA GLY A 257 -1.06 11.91 8.59
C GLY A 257 0.28 12.05 7.87
N PRO A 258 1.34 11.42 8.41
CA PRO A 258 2.71 11.57 7.88
C PRO A 258 3.01 10.75 6.63
N GLY A 259 2.12 9.84 6.22
CA GLY A 259 2.35 8.91 5.12
C GLY A 259 3.24 7.72 5.48
N ALA A 260 3.40 6.77 4.55
CA ALA A 260 4.26 5.59 4.70
C ALA A 260 5.75 5.95 4.73
N GLY A 261 6.10 7.18 4.32
CA GLY A 261 7.45 7.70 4.49
C GLY A 261 7.97 7.63 5.93
N ALA A 262 7.07 7.69 6.92
CA ALA A 262 7.42 7.55 8.34
C ALA A 262 7.92 6.15 8.74
N LEU A 263 7.64 5.12 7.93
CA LEU A 263 8.10 3.75 8.15
C LEU A 263 9.56 3.54 7.70
N ARG A 264 10.08 4.45 6.88
CA ARG A 264 11.43 4.30 6.34
C ARG A 264 12.47 4.62 7.40
N ARG A 265 13.44 3.73 7.57
CA ARG A 265 14.58 3.98 8.43
C ARG A 265 15.49 5.03 7.81
N PRO A 266 15.91 6.04 8.57
CA PRO A 266 16.93 6.98 8.07
C PRO A 266 18.23 6.25 7.70
N PRO A 267 18.93 6.63 6.62
CA PRO A 267 20.16 5.93 6.21
C PRO A 267 21.22 5.83 7.30
N GLN A 268 21.29 6.80 8.22
CA GLN A 268 22.23 6.82 9.33
C GLN A 268 21.92 5.78 10.42
N GLU A 269 20.69 5.26 10.44
CA GLU A 269 20.21 4.24 11.37
C GLU A 269 20.12 2.86 10.70
N ASP A 270 20.44 2.77 9.40
CA ASP A 270 20.39 1.50 8.68
C ASP A 270 21.66 0.67 8.97
N LEU A 271 21.45 -0.46 9.66
CA LEU A 271 22.51 -1.39 10.02
C LEU A 271 22.76 -2.48 8.95
N PHE A 272 22.08 -2.43 7.81
CA PHE A 272 22.04 -3.49 6.81
C PHE A 272 22.65 -3.09 5.46
N ARG A 273 23.16 -1.89 5.36
CA ARG A 273 23.93 -1.37 4.22
C ARG A 273 25.43 -1.52 4.41
#